data_c082669f45b1ee6b07862e95c1061941
#
_entry.id   c082669f45b1ee6b07862e95c1061941
#
_cell.length_a   1.000
_cell.length_b   1.000
_cell.length_c   1.000
_cell.angle_alpha   90.00
_cell.angle_beta   90.00
_cell.angle_gamma   90.00
#
_symmetry.space_group_name_H-M   'P 1'
#
loop_
_entity.id
_entity.type
_entity.pdbx_description
1 polymer ?
#
loop_
_entity_poly.entity_id
_entity_poly.type
_entity_poly.pdbx_seq_one_letter_code
_entity_poly.pdbx_strand_id
1 'polypeptide(L)'
;VSTIASTGDVGRSPALTTDGSGNWLLAYNDAGGISYARYDGSTWSTYSACASSDACDSTHGVGVGEDSLGDLHFLSYNEAGEQLMHTRTPRNITTMAPLTGLNSQYYSIARNVTSGDLHLTYYRDNGINSQRDLMHAWFNGTNWSDPDVIDGGGAGNQNKWKTGQSLNGLEIDSVGGLHLSYWDWYDHGSDQAYLKYAHYNGSSWSVQTLQSIILNNPIRHTSLAVDSDDRPHISYYDNKNNTLRYTYHNGTAWVDQTLTLDDSNDNGRFNSIALDSSDHPRIAYRNETSDDLELAIWDGTGWTREVVDSLYNVGSWASIAIDSSDLSRIAYYYDQSADLRYASHDGSSWSFEDID
;
A
#
# COMPACT_ATOMS: atom_id res chain seq x y z
N VAL A 1 19.05 20.36 -3.76
CA VAL A 1 18.27 19.33 -4.47
C VAL A 1 19.30 18.40 -5.11
N SER A 2 19.38 17.19 -4.65
CA SER A 2 20.20 16.12 -5.24
C SER A 2 19.28 15.17 -5.98
N THR A 3 19.31 15.18 -7.31
CA THR A 3 18.60 14.20 -8.15
C THR A 3 19.42 12.90 -8.15
N ILE A 4 18.80 11.77 -7.90
CA ILE A 4 19.49 10.49 -7.70
C ILE A 4 19.45 9.59 -8.93
N ALA A 5 18.46 9.71 -9.81
CA ALA A 5 18.40 9.07 -11.12
C ALA A 5 17.42 9.82 -12.04
N SER A 6 17.65 9.83 -13.35
CA SER A 6 16.82 10.62 -14.26
C SER A 6 16.82 10.06 -15.67
N THR A 7 16.17 8.94 -15.94
CA THR A 7 15.80 8.55 -17.31
C THR A 7 14.65 7.57 -17.34
N GLY A 8 13.44 8.05 -17.64
CA GLY A 8 12.28 7.20 -17.89
C GLY A 8 11.07 7.53 -17.01
N ASP A 9 10.01 6.77 -17.15
CA ASP A 9 8.80 6.82 -16.28
C ASP A 9 9.11 5.97 -15.04
N VAL A 10 9.39 6.62 -13.90
CA VAL A 10 9.90 6.01 -12.68
C VAL A 10 9.08 6.41 -11.47
N GLY A 11 9.06 5.56 -10.44
CA GLY A 11 8.49 5.92 -9.14
C GLY A 11 6.99 5.70 -8.99
N ARG A 12 6.34 4.98 -9.88
CA ARG A 12 4.92 4.62 -9.67
C ARG A 12 4.77 3.65 -8.51
N SER A 13 3.74 3.88 -7.69
CA SER A 13 3.41 3.06 -6.52
C SER A 13 4.60 2.80 -5.59
N PRO A 14 5.24 3.85 -5.06
CA PRO A 14 6.36 3.70 -4.14
C PRO A 14 5.90 3.06 -2.83
N ALA A 15 6.80 2.34 -2.17
CA ALA A 15 6.60 1.82 -0.83
C ALA A 15 7.62 2.45 0.12
N LEU A 16 7.14 3.29 1.05
CA LEU A 16 7.94 3.93 2.08
C LEU A 16 7.78 3.19 3.40
N THR A 17 8.90 2.78 4.01
CA THR A 17 8.96 2.11 5.30
C THR A 17 10.24 2.47 6.03
N THR A 18 10.51 1.86 7.17
CA THR A 18 11.80 1.94 7.86
C THR A 18 12.48 0.59 7.90
N ASP A 19 13.82 0.59 7.88
CA ASP A 19 14.62 -0.60 8.17
C ASP A 19 14.68 -0.88 9.68
N GLY A 20 15.23 -2.03 10.08
CA GLY A 20 15.38 -2.43 11.49
C GLY A 20 16.24 -1.49 12.34
N SER A 21 16.94 -0.54 11.73
CA SER A 21 17.70 0.52 12.39
C SER A 21 16.95 1.86 12.46
N GLY A 22 15.74 1.92 11.90
CA GLY A 22 14.93 3.12 11.84
C GLY A 22 15.28 4.10 10.73
N ASN A 23 16.15 3.71 9.78
CA ASN A 23 16.40 4.51 8.58
C ASN A 23 15.26 4.38 7.58
N TRP A 24 14.96 5.44 6.84
CA TRP A 24 13.96 5.38 5.79
C TRP A 24 14.40 4.50 4.64
N LEU A 25 13.50 3.66 4.21
CA LEU A 25 13.64 2.75 3.08
C LEU A 25 12.49 3.02 2.11
N LEU A 26 12.84 3.36 0.88
CA LEU A 26 11.89 3.66 -0.19
C LEU A 26 12.17 2.74 -1.37
N ALA A 27 11.22 1.88 -1.70
CA ALA A 27 11.30 1.04 -2.89
C ALA A 27 10.41 1.60 -4.00
N TYR A 28 10.87 1.47 -5.25
CA TYR A 28 10.18 2.03 -6.42
C TYR A 28 10.56 1.29 -7.70
N ASN A 29 9.71 1.43 -8.70
CA ASN A 29 10.02 0.98 -10.05
C ASN A 29 10.85 2.02 -10.78
N ASP A 30 11.88 1.60 -11.49
CA ASP A 30 12.63 2.43 -12.42
C ASP A 30 12.66 1.82 -13.83
N ALA A 31 13.21 2.55 -14.79
CA ALA A 31 13.33 2.07 -16.19
C ALA A 31 14.20 0.80 -16.32
N GLY A 32 14.98 0.45 -15.32
CA GLY A 32 15.85 -0.70 -15.25
C GLY A 32 15.31 -1.88 -14.44
N GLY A 33 14.13 -1.75 -13.80
CA GLY A 33 13.53 -2.78 -12.96
C GLY A 33 13.04 -2.25 -11.63
N ILE A 34 13.55 -2.78 -10.52
CA ILE A 34 13.23 -2.32 -9.17
C ILE A 34 14.47 -1.72 -8.53
N SER A 35 14.32 -0.53 -8.00
CA SER A 35 15.33 0.17 -7.22
C SER A 35 14.82 0.48 -5.82
N TYR A 36 15.74 0.75 -4.92
CA TYR A 36 15.43 1.26 -3.60
C TYR A 36 16.40 2.34 -3.18
N ALA A 37 15.92 3.25 -2.35
CA ALA A 37 16.72 4.28 -1.73
C ALA A 37 16.70 4.10 -0.20
N ARG A 38 17.84 4.32 0.44
CA ARG A 38 17.98 4.33 1.91
C ARG A 38 18.46 5.69 2.36
N TYR A 39 17.81 6.25 3.35
CA TYR A 39 18.19 7.53 3.98
C TYR A 39 18.91 7.29 5.29
N ASP A 40 20.14 7.82 5.42
CA ASP A 40 21.00 7.64 6.59
C ASP A 40 20.82 8.72 7.68
N GLY A 41 19.79 9.57 7.55
CA GLY A 41 19.57 10.74 8.41
C GLY A 41 20.12 12.05 7.78
N SER A 42 20.88 11.99 6.68
CA SER A 42 21.43 13.15 6.00
C SER A 42 21.27 13.09 4.48
N THR A 43 21.43 11.92 3.88
CA THR A 43 21.42 11.73 2.43
C THR A 43 20.72 10.43 2.04
N TRP A 44 20.11 10.44 0.86
CA TRP A 44 19.63 9.25 0.18
C TRP A 44 20.75 8.55 -0.58
N SER A 45 20.80 7.24 -0.49
CA SER A 45 21.66 6.38 -1.31
C SER A 45 20.79 5.39 -2.08
N THR A 46 20.95 5.29 -3.40
CA THR A 46 20.14 4.41 -4.25
C THR A 46 20.87 3.15 -4.64
N TYR A 47 20.10 2.09 -4.82
CA TYR A 47 20.58 0.76 -5.15
C TYR A 47 19.59 0.08 -6.09
N SER A 48 20.08 -0.72 -7.03
CA SER A 48 19.24 -1.62 -7.80
C SER A 48 18.94 -2.88 -6.97
N ALA A 49 17.67 -3.21 -6.83
CA ALA A 49 17.23 -4.45 -6.19
C ALA A 49 17.14 -5.59 -7.21
N CYS A 50 16.64 -5.30 -8.41
CA CYS A 50 16.47 -6.29 -9.46
C CYS A 50 16.41 -5.61 -10.83
N ALA A 51 17.21 -6.10 -11.77
CA ALA A 51 17.21 -5.56 -13.14
C ALA A 51 16.05 -6.11 -13.98
N SER A 52 15.59 -5.36 -14.97
CA SER A 52 14.57 -5.80 -15.92
C SER A 52 14.97 -7.06 -16.69
N SER A 53 16.29 -7.25 -16.93
CA SER A 53 16.83 -8.48 -17.53
C SER A 53 16.57 -9.75 -16.70
N ASP A 54 16.28 -9.59 -15.40
CA ASP A 54 16.01 -10.67 -14.45
C ASP A 54 14.50 -10.88 -14.25
N ALA A 55 13.68 -10.38 -15.18
CA ALA A 55 12.22 -10.45 -15.16
C ALA A 55 11.56 -9.66 -14.02
N CYS A 56 12.22 -8.63 -13.52
CA CYS A 56 11.69 -7.70 -12.51
C CYS A 56 11.09 -6.44 -13.15
N ASP A 57 10.50 -6.57 -14.31
CA ASP A 57 9.79 -5.47 -14.94
C ASP A 57 8.39 -5.35 -14.30
N SER A 58 8.17 -4.30 -13.50
CA SER A 58 6.91 -4.08 -12.83
C SER A 58 6.39 -2.68 -13.10
N THR A 59 5.27 -2.61 -13.80
CA THR A 59 4.50 -1.36 -13.97
C THR A 59 3.47 -1.15 -12.85
N HIS A 60 3.40 -2.05 -11.86
CA HIS A 60 2.25 -2.16 -10.94
C HIS A 60 2.56 -1.93 -9.46
N GLY A 61 3.72 -1.42 -9.14
CA GLY A 61 4.12 -1.15 -7.76
C GLY A 61 5.16 -2.13 -7.22
N VAL A 62 5.72 -1.77 -6.08
CA VAL A 62 6.75 -2.53 -5.38
C VAL A 62 6.33 -2.72 -3.93
N GLY A 63 6.44 -3.97 -3.42
CA GLY A 63 6.38 -4.23 -1.99
C GLY A 63 7.80 -4.35 -1.44
N VAL A 64 8.06 -3.82 -0.25
CA VAL A 64 9.34 -3.93 0.43
C VAL A 64 9.16 -4.30 1.89
N GLY A 65 10.01 -5.17 2.40
CA GLY A 65 10.10 -5.54 3.80
C GLY A 65 11.51 -5.99 4.16
N GLU A 66 11.87 -5.91 5.43
CA GLU A 66 13.16 -6.37 5.96
C GLU A 66 12.93 -7.59 6.86
N ASP A 67 13.71 -8.66 6.71
CA ASP A 67 13.62 -9.84 7.58
C ASP A 67 14.39 -9.64 8.90
N SER A 68 14.32 -10.63 9.81
CA SER A 68 14.99 -10.59 11.12
C SER A 68 16.52 -10.61 11.02
N LEU A 69 17.08 -10.89 9.85
CA LEU A 69 18.52 -10.90 9.60
C LEU A 69 19.01 -9.57 8.99
N GLY A 70 18.09 -8.63 8.71
CA GLY A 70 18.38 -7.36 8.06
C GLY A 70 18.45 -7.46 6.54
N ASP A 71 18.01 -8.57 5.95
CA ASP A 71 17.95 -8.71 4.51
C ASP A 71 16.65 -8.06 3.98
N LEU A 72 16.77 -7.29 2.90
CA LEU A 72 15.63 -6.64 2.27
C LEU A 72 14.96 -7.58 1.26
N HIS A 73 13.66 -7.62 1.30
CA HIS A 73 12.82 -8.39 0.41
C HIS A 73 11.98 -7.46 -0.44
N PHE A 74 12.02 -7.65 -1.75
CA PHE A 74 11.25 -6.89 -2.71
C PHE A 74 10.30 -7.82 -3.44
N LEU A 75 9.08 -7.35 -3.63
CA LEU A 75 8.08 -8.00 -4.45
C LEU A 75 7.80 -7.17 -5.69
N SER A 76 7.64 -7.84 -6.81
CA SER A 76 7.25 -7.22 -8.08
C SER A 76 6.43 -8.18 -8.92
N TYR A 77 5.69 -7.65 -9.88
CA TYR A 77 4.91 -8.44 -10.80
C TYR A 77 5.55 -8.42 -12.18
N ASN A 78 5.86 -9.60 -12.72
CA ASN A 78 6.34 -9.77 -14.09
C ASN A 78 5.16 -9.98 -15.05
N GLU A 79 4.85 -8.98 -15.87
CA GLU A 79 3.76 -9.06 -16.84
C GLU A 79 3.99 -10.12 -17.92
N ALA A 80 5.22 -10.27 -18.41
CA ALA A 80 5.54 -11.21 -19.49
C ALA A 80 5.38 -12.67 -19.06
N GLY A 81 5.64 -12.97 -17.79
CA GLY A 81 5.51 -14.31 -17.21
C GLY A 81 4.23 -14.51 -16.38
N GLU A 82 3.41 -13.46 -16.18
CA GLU A 82 2.26 -13.49 -15.27
C GLU A 82 2.62 -14.06 -13.89
N GLN A 83 3.73 -13.56 -13.31
CA GLN A 83 4.31 -14.09 -12.08
C GLN A 83 4.62 -13.00 -11.07
N LEU A 84 4.40 -13.30 -9.80
CA LEU A 84 4.92 -12.50 -8.69
C LEU A 84 6.38 -12.90 -8.44
N MET A 85 7.26 -11.92 -8.46
CA MET A 85 8.69 -12.07 -8.26
C MET A 85 9.07 -11.66 -6.86
N HIS A 86 10.01 -12.38 -6.27
CA HIS A 86 10.60 -12.05 -4.98
C HIS A 86 12.10 -11.92 -5.11
N THR A 87 12.65 -10.82 -4.68
CA THR A 87 14.09 -10.56 -4.68
C THR A 87 14.55 -10.29 -3.25
N ARG A 88 15.68 -10.85 -2.87
CA ARG A 88 16.32 -10.63 -1.56
C ARG A 88 17.70 -10.02 -1.73
N THR A 89 18.04 -8.99 -0.96
CA THR A 89 19.38 -8.38 -0.92
C THR A 89 19.93 -8.40 0.51
N PRO A 90 21.28 -8.53 0.73
CA PRO A 90 22.35 -8.45 -0.27
C PRO A 90 22.70 -9.79 -0.94
N ARG A 91 21.93 -10.84 -0.74
CA ARG A 91 22.28 -12.18 -1.23
C ARG A 91 21.34 -12.70 -2.28
N ASN A 92 21.87 -12.85 -3.50
CA ASN A 92 21.31 -13.62 -4.62
C ASN A 92 19.80 -13.52 -4.87
N ILE A 93 19.48 -13.02 -6.05
CA ILE A 93 18.15 -13.15 -6.66
C ILE A 93 17.79 -14.63 -6.66
N THR A 94 16.98 -15.06 -5.72
CA THR A 94 16.28 -16.33 -5.83
C THR A 94 14.93 -16.02 -6.43
N THR A 95 14.80 -16.32 -7.73
CA THR A 95 13.49 -16.47 -8.33
C THR A 95 12.68 -17.38 -7.44
N MET A 96 11.64 -16.82 -6.82
CA MET A 96 10.66 -17.66 -6.15
C MET A 96 10.14 -18.66 -7.17
N ALA A 97 10.00 -19.91 -6.72
CA ALA A 97 9.17 -20.85 -7.46
C ALA A 97 7.87 -20.12 -7.81
N PRO A 98 7.48 -20.08 -9.09
CA PRO A 98 6.36 -19.28 -9.51
C PRO A 98 5.16 -19.68 -8.65
N LEU A 99 4.58 -18.70 -7.95
CA LEU A 99 3.22 -18.83 -7.48
C LEU A 99 2.39 -18.88 -8.78
N THR A 100 2.24 -20.09 -9.33
CA THR A 100 1.68 -20.31 -10.66
C THR A 100 0.22 -19.93 -10.70
N GLY A 101 -0.19 -19.25 -11.77
CA GLY A 101 -1.57 -18.84 -12.02
C GLY A 101 -1.89 -17.44 -11.50
N LEU A 102 -0.88 -16.58 -11.39
CA LEU A 102 -1.05 -15.22 -10.87
C LEU A 102 -1.38 -14.25 -12.00
N ASN A 103 -2.58 -13.73 -11.99
CA ASN A 103 -2.93 -12.51 -12.69
C ASN A 103 -3.04 -11.38 -11.65
N SER A 104 -1.99 -11.22 -10.81
CA SER A 104 -2.02 -10.33 -9.66
C SER A 104 -1.13 -9.12 -9.85
N GLN A 105 -1.76 -8.00 -10.14
CA GLN A 105 -1.13 -6.68 -10.21
C GLN A 105 -1.12 -5.98 -8.84
N TYR A 106 -1.74 -6.57 -7.80
CA TYR A 106 -1.94 -5.96 -6.49
C TYR A 106 -1.56 -6.94 -5.40
N TYR A 107 -0.62 -6.53 -4.58
CA TYR A 107 -0.09 -7.30 -3.46
C TYR A 107 0.34 -6.34 -2.35
N SER A 108 0.44 -6.86 -1.14
CA SER A 108 0.99 -6.16 0.00
C SER A 108 1.87 -7.11 0.80
N ILE A 109 2.92 -6.58 1.39
CA ILE A 109 3.85 -7.32 2.22
C ILE A 109 3.98 -6.61 3.57
N ALA A 110 4.03 -7.40 4.65
CA ALA A 110 4.30 -6.92 5.98
C ALA A 110 5.22 -7.90 6.72
N ARG A 111 6.00 -7.38 7.66
CA ARG A 111 6.90 -8.18 8.51
C ARG A 111 6.29 -8.40 9.88
N ASN A 112 6.21 -9.63 10.31
CA ASN A 112 5.95 -9.96 11.72
C ASN A 112 7.22 -9.69 12.54
N VAL A 113 7.21 -8.62 13.33
CA VAL A 113 8.37 -8.21 14.13
C VAL A 113 8.70 -9.21 15.24
N THR A 114 7.74 -10.05 15.64
CA THR A 114 7.89 -11.05 16.69
C THR A 114 8.53 -12.34 16.17
N SER A 115 8.05 -12.88 15.04
CA SER A 115 8.59 -14.12 14.45
C SER A 115 9.71 -13.86 13.43
N GLY A 116 9.73 -12.65 12.85
CA GLY A 116 10.62 -12.29 11.75
C GLY A 116 10.13 -12.74 10.38
N ASP A 117 8.97 -13.40 10.31
CA ASP A 117 8.39 -13.88 9.07
C ASP A 117 7.86 -12.71 8.22
N LEU A 118 7.90 -12.88 6.90
CA LEU A 118 7.24 -11.95 5.97
C LEU A 118 5.89 -12.53 5.54
N HIS A 119 4.86 -11.72 5.61
CA HIS A 119 3.52 -12.08 5.16
C HIS A 119 3.19 -11.32 3.89
N LEU A 120 2.60 -12.03 2.95
CA LEU A 120 2.22 -11.53 1.62
C LEU A 120 0.75 -11.78 1.39
N THR A 121 0.02 -10.76 0.94
CA THR A 121 -1.33 -10.92 0.40
C THR A 121 -1.36 -10.53 -1.07
N TYR A 122 -2.08 -11.30 -1.88
CA TYR A 122 -2.13 -11.10 -3.33
C TYR A 122 -3.41 -11.70 -3.92
N TYR A 123 -3.73 -11.33 -5.15
CA TYR A 123 -4.85 -11.95 -5.87
C TYR A 123 -4.37 -13.03 -6.81
N ARG A 124 -5.12 -14.11 -6.87
CA ARG A 124 -4.89 -15.23 -7.80
C ARG A 124 -6.11 -15.46 -8.67
N ASP A 125 -5.91 -15.55 -9.99
CA ASP A 125 -6.96 -16.04 -10.89
C ASP A 125 -7.21 -17.52 -10.60
N ASN A 126 -8.44 -17.89 -10.27
CA ASN A 126 -8.78 -19.27 -9.96
C ASN A 126 -9.14 -20.10 -11.20
N GLY A 127 -8.97 -19.54 -12.41
CA GLY A 127 -9.26 -20.20 -13.68
C GLY A 127 -10.76 -20.36 -13.98
N ILE A 128 -11.65 -19.81 -13.16
CA ILE A 128 -13.10 -19.91 -13.30
C ILE A 128 -13.70 -18.56 -13.65
N ASN A 129 -14.06 -18.32 -14.91
CA ASN A 129 -14.77 -17.11 -15.36
C ASN A 129 -14.11 -15.76 -14.95
N SER A 130 -12.78 -15.68 -14.94
CA SER A 130 -12.03 -14.52 -14.49
C SER A 130 -12.29 -14.13 -13.02
N GLN A 131 -12.62 -15.10 -12.19
CA GLN A 131 -12.70 -14.92 -10.74
C GLN A 131 -11.30 -14.89 -10.15
N ARG A 132 -11.13 -14.09 -9.13
CA ARG A 132 -9.88 -13.99 -8.38
C ARG A 132 -10.13 -14.31 -6.93
N ASP A 133 -9.24 -15.09 -6.34
CA ASP A 133 -9.19 -15.32 -4.91
C ASP A 133 -8.18 -14.36 -4.28
N LEU A 134 -8.50 -13.81 -3.12
CA LEU A 134 -7.52 -13.12 -2.28
C LEU A 134 -6.78 -14.16 -1.47
N MET A 135 -5.46 -14.17 -1.61
CA MET A 135 -4.57 -15.19 -1.08
C MET A 135 -3.62 -14.61 -0.06
N HIS A 136 -3.15 -15.46 0.85
CA HIS A 136 -2.08 -15.18 1.78
C HIS A 136 -0.99 -16.26 1.68
N ALA A 137 0.26 -15.85 1.77
CA ALA A 137 1.42 -16.72 1.94
C ALA A 137 2.41 -16.05 2.90
N TRP A 138 3.26 -16.83 3.55
CA TRP A 138 4.28 -16.31 4.44
C TRP A 138 5.65 -16.97 4.19
N PHE A 139 6.71 -16.22 4.44
CA PHE A 139 8.10 -16.63 4.26
C PHE A 139 8.80 -16.73 5.62
N ASN A 140 9.32 -17.92 5.92
CA ASN A 140 9.96 -18.24 7.22
C ASN A 140 11.49 -18.02 7.24
N GLY A 141 12.00 -17.20 6.34
CA GLY A 141 13.45 -17.00 6.15
C GLY A 141 14.12 -18.00 5.20
N THR A 142 13.42 -19.09 4.83
CA THR A 142 13.96 -20.15 3.94
C THR A 142 13.01 -20.47 2.79
N ASN A 143 11.74 -20.70 3.09
CA ASN A 143 10.73 -21.10 2.11
C ASN A 143 9.43 -20.32 2.31
N TRP A 144 8.69 -20.16 1.22
CA TRP A 144 7.31 -19.71 1.27
C TRP A 144 6.38 -20.86 1.66
N SER A 145 5.33 -20.54 2.42
CA SER A 145 4.24 -21.48 2.71
C SER A 145 3.43 -21.83 1.48
N ASP A 146 2.67 -22.93 1.53
CA ASP A 146 1.54 -23.09 0.63
C ASP A 146 0.53 -21.97 0.86
N PRO A 147 -0.06 -21.38 -0.19
CA PRO A 147 -0.96 -20.25 -0.05
C PRO A 147 -2.32 -20.63 0.55
N ASP A 148 -2.80 -19.82 1.48
CA ASP A 148 -4.15 -19.89 2.04
C ASP A 148 -5.11 -18.95 1.30
N VAL A 149 -6.39 -19.32 1.20
CA VAL A 149 -7.44 -18.44 0.68
C VAL A 149 -7.97 -17.59 1.83
N ILE A 150 -7.87 -16.26 1.70
CA ILE A 150 -8.47 -15.31 2.63
C ILE A 150 -9.96 -15.12 2.31
N ASP A 151 -10.24 -14.79 1.05
CA ASP A 151 -11.58 -14.59 0.51
C ASP A 151 -11.60 -15.06 -0.95
N GLY A 152 -12.62 -15.81 -1.34
CA GLY A 152 -12.67 -16.37 -2.68
C GLY A 152 -14.04 -16.87 -3.09
N GLY A 153 -14.30 -16.84 -4.38
CA GLY A 153 -15.49 -17.42 -4.97
C GLY A 153 -15.38 -18.93 -5.06
N GLY A 154 -15.78 -19.68 -4.04
CA GLY A 154 -15.81 -21.14 -4.09
C GLY A 154 -16.59 -21.68 -5.28
N ALA A 155 -16.30 -22.92 -5.71
CA ALA A 155 -16.98 -23.61 -6.83
C ALA A 155 -18.50 -23.63 -6.59
N GLY A 156 -19.25 -22.80 -7.30
CA GLY A 156 -20.69 -22.63 -7.17
C GLY A 156 -21.16 -21.19 -7.03
N ASN A 157 -20.30 -20.28 -6.65
CA ASN A 157 -20.61 -18.86 -6.66
C ASN A 157 -20.32 -18.31 -8.07
N GLN A 158 -21.37 -18.08 -8.85
CA GLN A 158 -21.22 -17.51 -10.22
C GLN A 158 -20.87 -16.03 -10.21
N ASN A 159 -20.28 -15.57 -9.14
CA ASN A 159 -19.97 -14.18 -8.88
C ASN A 159 -18.61 -13.87 -9.50
N LYS A 160 -18.61 -13.07 -10.52
CA LYS A 160 -17.39 -12.60 -11.17
C LYS A 160 -16.75 -11.55 -10.28
N TRP A 161 -15.83 -11.97 -9.42
CA TRP A 161 -15.01 -11.08 -8.64
C TRP A 161 -13.95 -10.45 -9.56
N LYS A 162 -14.18 -9.25 -9.99
CA LYS A 162 -13.14 -8.43 -10.58
C LYS A 162 -12.60 -7.55 -9.46
N THR A 163 -11.58 -8.03 -8.79
CA THR A 163 -10.88 -7.23 -7.82
C THR A 163 -10.24 -6.04 -8.52
N GLY A 164 -10.62 -4.86 -8.06
CA GLY A 164 -10.16 -3.62 -8.65
C GLY A 164 -8.71 -3.30 -8.36
N GLN A 165 -8.26 -2.20 -8.91
CA GLN A 165 -6.93 -1.62 -8.79
C GLN A 165 -6.67 -1.06 -7.39
N SER A 166 -6.78 -1.87 -6.34
CA SER A 166 -6.56 -1.43 -4.97
C SER A 166 -5.27 -2.03 -4.46
N LEU A 167 -4.38 -1.18 -3.99
CA LEU A 167 -3.33 -1.59 -3.07
C LEU A 167 -4.04 -2.07 -1.81
N ASN A 168 -3.75 -3.29 -1.38
CA ASN A 168 -4.25 -3.83 -0.13
C ASN A 168 -3.39 -3.26 1.00
N GLY A 169 -4.00 -2.79 2.07
CA GLY A 169 -3.25 -2.48 3.29
C GLY A 169 -3.12 -3.74 4.13
N LEU A 170 -1.93 -4.34 4.21
CA LEU A 170 -1.61 -5.44 5.13
C LEU A 170 -0.76 -4.90 6.26
N GLU A 171 -1.26 -5.06 7.48
CA GLU A 171 -0.56 -4.71 8.71
C GLU A 171 -0.54 -5.86 9.69
N ILE A 172 0.40 -5.84 10.63
CA ILE A 172 0.57 -6.86 11.64
C ILE A 172 0.47 -6.23 13.02
N ASP A 173 -0.39 -6.79 13.87
CA ASP A 173 -0.59 -6.33 15.23
C ASP A 173 0.55 -6.76 16.19
N SER A 174 0.48 -6.31 17.45
CA SER A 174 1.52 -6.56 18.47
C SER A 174 1.69 -8.03 18.85
N VAL A 175 0.70 -8.87 18.58
CA VAL A 175 0.69 -10.31 18.88
C VAL A 175 0.89 -11.19 17.65
N GLY A 176 1.06 -10.59 16.47
CA GLY A 176 1.31 -11.27 15.21
C GLY A 176 0.05 -11.62 14.42
N GLY A 177 -1.10 -11.08 14.78
CA GLY A 177 -2.31 -11.12 13.98
C GLY A 177 -2.18 -10.26 12.73
N LEU A 178 -2.84 -10.66 11.64
CA LEU A 178 -2.76 -9.94 10.37
C LEU A 178 -4.07 -9.19 10.12
N HIS A 179 -3.95 -7.93 9.75
CA HIS A 179 -5.05 -7.05 9.41
C HIS A 179 -4.96 -6.65 7.95
N LEU A 180 -6.05 -6.75 7.21
CA LEU A 180 -6.09 -6.46 5.79
C LEU A 180 -7.35 -5.69 5.42
N SER A 181 -7.19 -4.57 4.72
CA SER A 181 -8.28 -3.87 4.04
C SER A 181 -8.22 -4.08 2.54
N TYR A 182 -9.34 -4.32 1.90
CA TYR A 182 -9.41 -4.54 0.47
C TYR A 182 -10.79 -4.24 -0.11
N TRP A 183 -10.84 -4.02 -1.41
CA TRP A 183 -12.06 -3.89 -2.15
C TRP A 183 -12.41 -5.18 -2.87
N ASP A 184 -13.67 -5.52 -2.79
CA ASP A 184 -14.27 -6.64 -3.47
C ASP A 184 -15.37 -6.13 -4.40
N TRP A 185 -15.36 -6.55 -5.64
CA TRP A 185 -16.29 -6.04 -6.65
C TRP A 185 -17.06 -7.14 -7.37
N TYR A 186 -18.35 -6.93 -7.51
CA TYR A 186 -19.27 -7.83 -8.12
C TYR A 186 -19.76 -7.30 -9.46
N ASP A 187 -19.34 -7.93 -10.57
CA ASP A 187 -19.74 -7.57 -11.94
C ASP A 187 -20.94 -8.44 -12.38
N HIS A 188 -22.13 -8.15 -11.91
CA HIS A 188 -23.39 -8.75 -12.37
C HIS A 188 -24.51 -7.72 -12.50
N GLY A 189 -24.25 -6.66 -13.27
CA GLY A 189 -25.27 -5.67 -13.67
C GLY A 189 -25.67 -4.66 -12.59
N SER A 190 -25.00 -4.67 -11.42
CA SER A 190 -25.22 -3.70 -10.35
C SER A 190 -24.01 -2.86 -9.98
N ASP A 191 -22.82 -3.10 -10.60
CA ASP A 191 -21.57 -2.37 -10.31
C ASP A 191 -21.32 -2.13 -8.80
N GLN A 192 -21.62 -3.15 -7.98
CA GLN A 192 -21.54 -3.05 -6.55
C GLN A 192 -20.15 -3.44 -6.04
N ALA A 193 -19.53 -2.56 -5.26
CA ALA A 193 -18.27 -2.82 -4.58
C ALA A 193 -18.45 -2.86 -3.06
N TYR A 194 -17.62 -3.64 -2.42
CA TYR A 194 -17.60 -3.83 -0.99
C TYR A 194 -16.22 -3.51 -0.45
N LEU A 195 -16.13 -2.54 0.47
CA LEU A 195 -14.95 -2.42 1.32
C LEU A 195 -15.02 -3.53 2.35
N LYS A 196 -14.00 -4.36 2.36
CA LYS A 196 -13.89 -5.49 3.30
C LYS A 196 -12.66 -5.37 4.18
N TYR A 197 -12.76 -5.96 5.33
CA TYR A 197 -11.69 -6.14 6.29
C TYR A 197 -11.53 -7.63 6.58
N ALA A 198 -10.30 -8.13 6.54
CA ALA A 198 -9.96 -9.47 6.94
C ALA A 198 -8.97 -9.44 8.11
N HIS A 199 -9.15 -10.36 9.06
CA HIS A 199 -8.27 -10.52 10.22
C HIS A 199 -7.88 -11.98 10.39
N TYR A 200 -6.57 -12.23 10.54
CA TYR A 200 -6.00 -13.54 10.88
C TYR A 200 -5.56 -13.54 12.33
N ASN A 201 -6.11 -14.45 13.12
CA ASN A 201 -5.84 -14.54 14.56
C ASN A 201 -4.73 -15.53 14.93
N GLY A 202 -3.87 -15.89 13.98
CA GLY A 202 -2.84 -16.91 14.13
C GLY A 202 -3.30 -18.34 13.76
N SER A 203 -4.60 -18.55 13.52
CA SER A 203 -5.14 -19.87 13.15
C SER A 203 -6.15 -19.85 12.00
N SER A 204 -6.91 -18.79 11.84
CA SER A 204 -7.94 -18.66 10.81
C SER A 204 -8.21 -17.23 10.43
N TRP A 205 -8.63 -17.04 9.19
CA TRP A 205 -9.13 -15.77 8.68
C TRP A 205 -10.60 -15.55 9.03
N SER A 206 -10.94 -14.33 9.40
CA SER A 206 -12.30 -13.82 9.48
C SER A 206 -12.46 -12.65 8.52
N VAL A 207 -13.59 -12.58 7.81
CA VAL A 207 -13.85 -11.54 6.80
C VAL A 207 -15.13 -10.80 7.16
N GLN A 208 -15.09 -9.47 7.10
CA GLN A 208 -16.19 -8.56 7.38
C GLN A 208 -16.38 -7.58 6.23
N THR A 209 -17.64 -7.35 5.83
CA THR A 209 -17.97 -6.23 4.92
C THR A 209 -18.23 -4.99 5.76
N LEU A 210 -17.45 -3.93 5.50
CA LEU A 210 -17.56 -2.66 6.21
C LEU A 210 -18.49 -1.69 5.48
N GLN A 211 -18.36 -1.60 4.14
CA GLN A 211 -19.16 -0.71 3.31
C GLN A 211 -19.60 -1.40 2.02
N SER A 212 -20.74 -0.96 1.50
CA SER A 212 -21.29 -1.38 0.21
C SER A 212 -21.61 -0.14 -0.62
N ILE A 213 -20.96 0.00 -1.75
CA ILE A 213 -21.04 1.19 -2.61
C ILE A 213 -21.44 0.74 -4.03
N ILE A 214 -22.42 1.41 -4.63
CA ILE A 214 -22.73 1.24 -6.06
C ILE A 214 -21.80 2.15 -6.85
N LEU A 215 -21.02 1.57 -7.75
CA LEU A 215 -19.97 2.28 -8.48
C LEU A 215 -20.44 2.80 -9.83
N ASN A 216 -19.94 3.98 -10.18
CA ASN A 216 -20.01 4.51 -11.54
C ASN A 216 -18.67 4.38 -12.27
N ASN A 217 -17.57 4.04 -11.55
CA ASN A 217 -16.21 3.93 -12.09
C ASN A 217 -15.34 3.08 -11.12
N PRO A 218 -14.37 2.28 -11.58
CA PRO A 218 -13.63 1.31 -10.75
C PRO A 218 -12.42 1.87 -9.98
N ILE A 219 -12.43 3.10 -9.51
CA ILE A 219 -11.32 3.63 -8.67
C ILE A 219 -11.55 3.19 -7.23
N ARG A 220 -10.58 2.48 -6.66
CA ARG A 220 -10.69 1.87 -5.33
C ARG A 220 -9.35 1.93 -4.64
N HIS A 221 -9.17 2.93 -3.80
CA HIS A 221 -8.00 3.05 -2.95
C HIS A 221 -8.41 2.79 -1.51
N THR A 222 -7.62 2.02 -0.80
CA THR A 222 -7.74 1.79 0.64
C THR A 222 -6.35 1.59 1.23
N SER A 223 -6.17 2.03 2.45
CA SER A 223 -4.95 1.84 3.23
C SER A 223 -5.33 1.58 4.67
N LEU A 224 -4.53 0.81 5.39
CA LEU A 224 -4.79 0.37 6.75
C LEU A 224 -3.56 0.64 7.63
N ALA A 225 -3.82 1.01 8.88
CA ALA A 225 -2.85 1.06 9.97
C ALA A 225 -3.47 0.43 11.23
N VAL A 226 -2.66 -0.03 12.16
CA VAL A 226 -3.10 -0.65 13.42
C VAL A 226 -2.60 0.23 14.58
N ASP A 227 -3.48 0.54 15.54
CA ASP A 227 -3.15 1.35 16.70
C ASP A 227 -2.43 0.54 17.81
N SER A 228 -2.02 1.21 18.88
CA SER A 228 -1.31 0.59 20.01
C SER A 228 -2.17 -0.40 20.83
N ASP A 229 -3.49 -0.38 20.64
CA ASP A 229 -4.45 -1.34 21.21
C ASP A 229 -4.84 -2.46 20.23
N ASP A 230 -4.05 -2.63 19.15
CA ASP A 230 -4.28 -3.60 18.06
C ASP A 230 -5.60 -3.40 17.31
N ARG A 231 -6.06 -2.15 17.17
CA ARG A 231 -7.30 -1.81 16.47
C ARG A 231 -7.02 -1.28 15.07
N PRO A 232 -7.75 -1.73 14.06
CA PRO A 232 -7.56 -1.28 12.69
C PRO A 232 -8.19 0.09 12.42
N HIS A 233 -7.43 0.91 11.70
CA HIS A 233 -7.79 2.20 11.13
C HIS A 233 -7.66 2.11 9.62
N ILE A 234 -8.70 2.49 8.87
CA ILE A 234 -8.75 2.33 7.42
C ILE A 234 -9.15 3.67 6.78
N SER A 235 -8.31 4.15 5.87
CA SER A 235 -8.70 5.20 4.94
C SER A 235 -9.17 4.59 3.62
N TYR A 236 -10.14 5.20 2.98
CA TYR A 236 -10.63 4.74 1.69
C TYR A 236 -11.27 5.85 0.86
N TYR A 237 -11.29 5.66 -0.45
CA TYR A 237 -11.97 6.55 -1.38
C TYR A 237 -13.39 6.06 -1.65
N ASP A 238 -14.39 6.89 -1.33
CA ASP A 238 -15.78 6.66 -1.68
C ASP A 238 -16.05 7.20 -3.09
N ASN A 239 -15.96 6.32 -4.06
CA ASN A 239 -16.12 6.66 -5.48
C ASN A 239 -17.54 7.09 -5.88
N LYS A 240 -18.56 6.85 -5.04
CA LYS A 240 -19.92 7.34 -5.28
C LYS A 240 -20.05 8.82 -4.99
N ASN A 241 -19.39 9.25 -3.93
CA ASN A 241 -19.46 10.63 -3.43
C ASN A 241 -18.20 11.43 -3.74
N ASN A 242 -17.17 10.80 -4.32
CA ASN A 242 -15.86 11.36 -4.63
C ASN A 242 -15.18 11.97 -3.40
N THR A 243 -15.23 11.26 -2.28
CA THR A 243 -14.72 11.78 -1.00
C THR A 243 -13.78 10.82 -0.31
N LEU A 244 -12.81 11.39 0.42
CA LEU A 244 -12.01 10.66 1.39
C LEU A 244 -12.89 10.25 2.56
N ARG A 245 -12.79 8.97 2.94
CA ARG A 245 -13.45 8.39 4.09
C ARG A 245 -12.44 7.73 5.02
N TYR A 246 -12.84 7.64 6.27
CA TYR A 246 -12.08 6.99 7.31
C TYR A 246 -13.00 6.14 8.18
N THR A 247 -12.58 4.92 8.48
CA THR A 247 -13.28 4.02 9.40
C THR A 247 -12.27 3.36 10.34
N TYR A 248 -12.66 3.16 11.59
CA TYR A 248 -11.82 2.51 12.59
C TYR A 248 -12.64 1.66 13.54
N HIS A 249 -11.99 0.68 14.16
CA HIS A 249 -12.62 -0.15 15.19
C HIS A 249 -12.33 0.42 16.58
N ASN A 250 -13.35 0.85 17.31
CA ASN A 250 -13.18 1.50 18.64
C ASN A 250 -13.10 0.51 19.81
N GLY A 251 -12.82 -0.78 19.53
CA GLY A 251 -12.82 -1.86 20.52
C GLY A 251 -14.16 -2.58 20.66
N THR A 252 -15.27 -1.96 20.20
CA THR A 252 -16.63 -2.57 20.26
C THR A 252 -17.34 -2.60 18.90
N ALA A 253 -17.12 -1.61 18.05
CA ALA A 253 -17.77 -1.48 16.76
C ALA A 253 -16.91 -0.66 15.78
N TRP A 254 -17.21 -0.81 14.50
CA TRP A 254 -16.69 0.06 13.46
C TRP A 254 -17.37 1.43 13.50
N VAL A 255 -16.59 2.48 13.43
CA VAL A 255 -17.03 3.88 13.36
C VAL A 255 -16.56 4.45 12.02
N ASP A 256 -17.50 4.94 11.21
CA ASP A 256 -17.24 5.44 9.87
C ASP A 256 -17.46 6.95 9.79
N GLN A 257 -16.56 7.65 9.14
CA GLN A 257 -16.54 9.11 9.02
C GLN A 257 -16.31 9.54 7.56
N THR A 258 -17.09 10.52 7.11
CA THR A 258 -16.79 11.25 5.88
C THR A 258 -15.89 12.41 6.24
N LEU A 259 -14.74 12.51 5.57
CA LEU A 259 -13.82 13.63 5.80
C LEU A 259 -14.16 14.78 4.84
N THR A 260 -15.01 15.69 5.31
CA THR A 260 -15.34 16.91 4.58
C THR A 260 -14.38 18.01 5.04
N LEU A 261 -13.22 18.07 4.39
CA LEU A 261 -12.11 18.93 4.80
C LEU A 261 -12.06 20.25 4.02
N ASP A 262 -12.72 20.29 2.86
CA ASP A 262 -12.85 21.45 2.00
C ASP A 262 -14.10 21.36 1.09
N ASP A 263 -14.28 22.32 0.19
CA ASP A 263 -15.35 22.36 -0.80
C ASP A 263 -14.98 21.63 -2.11
N SER A 264 -13.92 20.83 -2.13
CA SER A 264 -13.53 20.08 -3.33
C SER A 264 -14.55 19.00 -3.68
N ASN A 265 -14.71 18.76 -5.00
CA ASN A 265 -15.70 17.81 -5.49
C ASN A 265 -15.13 16.38 -5.69
N ASP A 266 -13.82 16.21 -5.60
CA ASP A 266 -13.15 14.93 -5.79
C ASP A 266 -11.82 14.89 -4.99
N ASN A 267 -11.85 14.33 -3.79
CA ASN A 267 -10.68 14.19 -2.93
C ASN A 267 -10.58 12.78 -2.34
N GLY A 268 -9.35 12.35 -2.02
CA GLY A 268 -9.10 11.07 -1.33
C GLY A 268 -8.59 9.95 -2.21
N ARG A 269 -8.23 10.22 -3.46
CA ARG A 269 -7.57 9.20 -4.29
C ARG A 269 -6.14 8.96 -3.84
N PHE A 270 -5.62 7.76 -4.13
CA PHE A 270 -4.26 7.34 -3.77
C PHE A 270 -3.96 7.55 -2.28
N ASN A 271 -4.96 7.36 -1.42
CA ASN A 271 -4.81 7.58 0.00
C ASN A 271 -3.89 6.55 0.66
N SER A 272 -3.15 7.02 1.68
CA SER A 272 -2.30 6.23 2.54
C SER A 272 -2.41 6.76 3.97
N ILE A 273 -2.56 5.87 4.95
CA ILE A 273 -2.76 6.20 6.36
C ILE A 273 -1.58 5.75 7.20
N ALA A 274 -1.20 6.58 8.18
CA ALA A 274 -0.28 6.23 9.25
C ALA A 274 -0.77 6.83 10.57
N LEU A 275 -0.35 6.26 11.70
CA LEU A 275 -0.70 6.72 13.05
C LEU A 275 0.52 7.33 13.73
N ASP A 276 0.33 8.45 14.45
CA ASP A 276 1.38 9.01 15.30
C ASP A 276 1.46 8.28 16.65
N SER A 277 2.39 8.68 17.51
CA SER A 277 2.64 8.04 18.82
C SER A 277 1.47 8.12 19.80
N SER A 278 0.44 8.92 19.47
CA SER A 278 -0.81 9.05 20.22
C SER A 278 -1.98 8.32 19.55
N ASP A 279 -1.69 7.47 18.56
CA ASP A 279 -2.67 6.77 17.71
C ASP A 279 -3.56 7.71 16.88
N HIS A 280 -3.11 8.94 16.64
CA HIS A 280 -3.84 9.87 15.82
C HIS A 280 -3.56 9.64 14.33
N PRO A 281 -4.59 9.42 13.52
CA PRO A 281 -4.41 9.14 12.10
C PRO A 281 -4.01 10.40 11.31
N ARG A 282 -3.09 10.18 10.37
CA ARG A 282 -2.73 11.10 9.30
C ARG A 282 -2.91 10.38 7.98
N ILE A 283 -3.61 11.02 7.05
CA ILE A 283 -3.95 10.42 5.76
C ILE A 283 -3.44 11.34 4.66
N ALA A 284 -2.42 10.89 3.93
CA ALA A 284 -2.00 11.52 2.69
C ALA A 284 -2.95 11.10 1.56
N TYR A 285 -3.33 12.03 0.70
CA TYR A 285 -4.23 11.76 -0.42
C TYR A 285 -4.06 12.77 -1.55
N ARG A 286 -4.50 12.39 -2.73
CA ARG A 286 -4.60 13.31 -3.85
C ARG A 286 -5.98 13.95 -3.89
N ASN A 287 -6.00 15.26 -4.03
CA ASN A 287 -7.18 16.04 -4.40
C ASN A 287 -7.21 16.20 -5.92
N GLU A 288 -8.15 15.51 -6.59
CA GLU A 288 -8.28 15.54 -8.06
C GLU A 288 -8.88 16.86 -8.58
N THR A 289 -9.48 17.66 -7.70
CA THR A 289 -10.04 18.96 -8.09
C THR A 289 -8.95 20.02 -8.27
N SER A 290 -7.94 20.00 -7.42
CA SER A 290 -6.80 20.93 -7.44
C SER A 290 -5.52 20.34 -8.00
N ASP A 291 -5.48 19.00 -8.18
CA ASP A 291 -4.29 18.23 -8.56
C ASP A 291 -3.15 18.28 -7.51
N ASP A 292 -3.50 18.46 -6.23
CA ASP A 292 -2.57 18.63 -5.12
C ASP A 292 -2.40 17.34 -4.30
N LEU A 293 -1.23 17.21 -3.68
CA LEU A 293 -1.02 16.30 -2.55
C LEU A 293 -1.46 16.99 -1.26
N GLU A 294 -2.38 16.36 -0.56
CA GLU A 294 -2.93 16.88 0.70
C GLU A 294 -2.77 15.87 1.85
N LEU A 295 -2.81 16.40 3.07
CA LEU A 295 -2.73 15.64 4.31
C LEU A 295 -3.94 15.97 5.19
N ALA A 296 -4.73 14.95 5.54
CA ALA A 296 -5.72 15.03 6.61
C ALA A 296 -5.07 14.62 7.93
N ILE A 297 -5.27 15.41 8.97
CA ILE A 297 -4.65 15.24 10.29
C ILE A 297 -5.74 15.25 11.34
N TRP A 298 -5.80 14.22 12.16
CA TRP A 298 -6.61 14.18 13.38
C TRP A 298 -5.77 14.65 14.57
N ASP A 299 -6.22 15.67 15.30
CA ASP A 299 -5.52 16.25 16.45
C ASP A 299 -6.02 15.75 17.82
N GLY A 300 -6.87 14.71 17.83
CA GLY A 300 -7.57 14.21 19.03
C GLY A 300 -8.94 14.84 19.26
N THR A 301 -9.27 15.93 18.57
CA THR A 301 -10.55 16.64 18.70
C THR A 301 -11.27 16.86 17.39
N GLY A 302 -10.54 16.98 16.28
CA GLY A 302 -11.08 17.22 14.96
C GLY A 302 -10.09 16.95 13.84
N TRP A 303 -10.64 16.83 12.62
CA TRP A 303 -9.84 16.73 11.42
C TRP A 303 -9.46 18.10 10.89
N THR A 304 -8.23 18.26 10.50
CA THR A 304 -7.69 19.42 9.79
C THR A 304 -7.09 18.98 8.47
N ARG A 305 -6.94 19.91 7.52
CA ARG A 305 -6.33 19.69 6.21
C ARG A 305 -5.13 20.58 6.03
N GLU A 306 -4.10 20.03 5.44
CA GLU A 306 -2.91 20.74 5.01
C GLU A 306 -2.61 20.41 3.54
N VAL A 307 -2.26 21.42 2.74
CA VAL A 307 -1.73 21.22 1.39
C VAL A 307 -0.24 20.96 1.54
N VAL A 308 0.19 19.76 1.14
CA VAL A 308 1.59 19.33 1.22
C VAL A 308 2.36 19.87 0.02
N ASP A 309 1.90 19.56 -1.19
CA ASP A 309 2.50 20.01 -2.44
C ASP A 309 1.39 20.37 -3.43
N SER A 310 1.51 21.54 -4.06
CA SER A 310 0.58 22.04 -5.07
C SER A 310 1.29 22.41 -6.38
N LEU A 311 2.48 21.87 -6.57
CA LEU A 311 3.29 22.16 -7.74
C LEU A 311 2.88 21.25 -8.90
N TYR A 312 1.92 21.71 -9.72
CA TYR A 312 1.37 20.96 -10.85
C TYR A 312 0.58 19.69 -10.39
N ASN A 313 0.64 18.64 -11.16
CA ASN A 313 -0.09 17.39 -10.98
C ASN A 313 0.70 16.45 -10.05
N VAL A 314 0.37 16.41 -8.75
CA VAL A 314 1.11 15.70 -7.70
C VAL A 314 0.20 14.81 -6.85
N GLY A 315 0.81 13.90 -6.08
CA GLY A 315 0.12 13.11 -5.07
C GLY A 315 -0.43 11.78 -5.55
N SER A 316 -0.16 11.39 -6.80
CA SER A 316 -0.49 10.03 -7.25
C SER A 316 0.37 9.00 -6.51
N TRP A 317 -0.24 7.85 -6.14
CA TRP A 317 0.41 6.76 -5.39
C TRP A 317 1.14 7.20 -4.13
N ALA A 318 0.53 8.07 -3.32
CA ALA A 318 1.10 8.50 -2.06
C ALA A 318 1.32 7.33 -1.08
N SER A 319 2.48 7.35 -0.42
CA SER A 319 2.82 6.46 0.70
C SER A 319 3.31 7.30 1.86
N ILE A 320 2.60 7.28 2.99
CA ILE A 320 2.93 8.04 4.19
C ILE A 320 3.53 7.16 5.26
N ALA A 321 4.51 7.70 5.98
CA ALA A 321 4.99 7.16 7.24
C ALA A 321 5.21 8.31 8.24
N ILE A 322 5.25 7.98 9.53
CA ILE A 322 5.47 8.95 10.61
C ILE A 322 6.75 8.54 11.34
N ASP A 323 7.62 9.53 11.57
CA ASP A 323 8.87 9.28 12.28
C ASP A 323 8.69 9.28 13.81
N SER A 324 9.77 8.94 14.52
CA SER A 324 9.77 8.89 16.00
C SER A 324 9.56 10.23 16.68
N SER A 325 9.52 11.33 15.92
CA SER A 325 9.20 12.67 16.40
C SER A 325 7.79 13.12 16.00
N ASP A 326 6.95 12.18 15.57
CA ASP A 326 5.59 12.40 15.06
C ASP A 326 5.53 13.32 13.83
N LEU A 327 6.58 13.31 13.00
CA LEU A 327 6.63 14.11 11.79
C LEU A 327 6.33 13.26 10.56
N SER A 328 5.50 13.80 9.67
CA SER A 328 5.06 13.11 8.46
C SER A 328 6.15 13.05 7.39
N ARG A 329 6.26 11.91 6.73
CA ARG A 329 7.13 11.62 5.59
C ARG A 329 6.27 11.02 4.50
N ILE A 330 6.30 11.58 3.29
CA ILE A 330 5.42 11.15 2.20
C ILE A 330 6.25 10.96 0.93
N ALA A 331 6.18 9.76 0.35
CA ALA A 331 6.66 9.50 -0.99
C ALA A 331 5.49 9.50 -1.96
N TYR A 332 5.63 10.10 -3.13
CA TYR A 332 4.56 10.22 -4.12
C TYR A 332 5.10 10.43 -5.52
N TYR A 333 4.27 10.14 -6.49
CA TYR A 333 4.59 10.33 -7.89
C TYR A 333 4.25 11.76 -8.33
N TYR A 334 5.17 12.37 -9.08
CA TYR A 334 5.04 13.67 -9.69
C TYR A 334 4.82 13.52 -11.18
N ASP A 335 3.58 13.69 -11.64
CA ASP A 335 3.16 13.36 -13.00
C ASP A 335 3.86 14.18 -14.09
N GLN A 336 4.28 15.43 -13.81
CA GLN A 336 4.84 16.30 -14.83
C GLN A 336 6.22 15.87 -15.34
N SER A 337 7.10 15.44 -14.43
CA SER A 337 8.44 14.96 -14.74
C SER A 337 8.52 13.44 -14.83
N ALA A 338 7.44 12.76 -14.41
CA ALA A 338 7.37 11.31 -14.25
C ALA A 338 8.40 10.80 -13.22
N ASP A 339 8.58 11.57 -12.12
CA ASP A 339 9.58 11.34 -11.09
C ASP A 339 8.95 10.91 -9.77
N LEU A 340 9.77 10.25 -8.94
CA LEU A 340 9.47 9.99 -7.54
C LEU A 340 9.91 11.16 -6.68
N ARG A 341 8.97 11.71 -5.90
CA ARG A 341 9.23 12.82 -4.97
C ARG A 341 9.00 12.40 -3.53
N TYR A 342 9.82 12.94 -2.65
CA TYR A 342 9.71 12.76 -1.20
C TYR A 342 9.49 14.10 -0.52
N ALA A 343 8.45 14.16 0.31
CA ALA A 343 8.15 15.32 1.17
C ALA A 343 8.44 14.98 2.63
N SER A 344 9.13 15.86 3.33
CA SER A 344 9.43 15.76 4.76
C SER A 344 8.99 17.00 5.51
N HIS A 345 8.25 16.82 6.61
CA HIS A 345 7.83 17.89 7.51
C HIS A 345 8.82 18.05 8.66
N ASP A 346 9.21 19.28 9.02
CA ASP A 346 10.16 19.58 10.10
C ASP A 346 9.50 20.05 11.41
N GLY A 347 8.16 20.00 11.47
CA GLY A 347 7.34 20.55 12.55
C GLY A 347 6.77 21.94 12.26
N SER A 348 7.24 22.61 11.19
CA SER A 348 6.79 23.96 10.79
C SER A 348 6.56 24.10 9.28
N SER A 349 7.30 23.36 8.46
CA SER A 349 7.27 23.47 7.02
C SER A 349 7.61 22.17 6.32
N TRP A 350 7.20 22.05 5.05
CA TRP A 350 7.54 20.94 4.16
C TRP A 350 8.82 21.24 3.39
N SER A 351 9.65 20.22 3.26
CA SER A 351 10.82 20.18 2.36
C SER A 351 10.62 19.07 1.35
N PHE A 352 11.13 19.27 0.13
CA PHE A 352 10.92 18.36 -0.99
C PHE A 352 12.23 17.92 -1.59
N GLU A 353 12.32 16.65 -1.95
CA GLU A 353 13.45 16.05 -2.65
C GLU A 353 12.92 15.21 -3.80
N ASP A 354 13.46 15.43 -5.01
CA ASP A 354 13.21 14.55 -6.15
C ASP A 354 14.18 13.36 -6.00
N ILE A 355 13.64 12.17 -5.82
CA ILE A 355 14.43 10.96 -5.58
C ILE A 355 14.89 10.36 -6.90
N ASP A 356 14.12 10.59 -7.99
CA ASP A 356 14.41 10.06 -9.31
C ASP A 356 13.96 11.03 -10.43
#